data_f362a675257225edbe5bffe0218e2104
#
_entry.id   f362a675257225edbe5bffe0218e2104
#
_cell.length_a   1.000
_cell.length_b   1.000
_cell.length_c   1.000
_cell.angle_alpha   90.00
_cell.angle_beta   90.00
_cell.angle_gamma   90.00
#
_symmetry.space_group_name_H-M   'P 1'
#
loop_
_entity.id
_entity.type
_entity.pdbx_description
1 polymer ?
#
loop_
_entity_poly.entity_id
_entity_poly.type
_entity_poly.pdbx_seq_one_letter_code
_entity_poly.pdbx_strand_id
1 'polypeptide(L)'
;DIGGGIKDDKGFKAVQIGGPSGGCLVESQLDSKMDFDSLSRIGAMIGSGGLVVMDEDTCMVEVARFFMNFTQRESCGKCVPCREGTKRMLEILERIVAGNGEMSDLDELEELADMIENTALCGLGKSAPKPVVSTIHAFRKEYEEHIVDKKCRAGVCSNLRVFKIDPEKCKGCSKCAKNCPVNAITGKIKSPFTIDHSKCIKCGSCIDNCPFGAVYTE
;
A
#
# COMPACT_ATOMS: atom_id res chain seq x y z
N ASP A 1 -3.29 -19.98 -18.05
CA ASP A 1 -4.22 -20.73 -18.94
C ASP A 1 -5.67 -20.65 -18.47
N ILE A 2 -5.98 -20.98 -17.20
CA ILE A 2 -7.37 -21.05 -16.71
C ILE A 2 -7.89 -19.65 -16.33
N GLY A 3 -7.11 -18.88 -15.60
CA GLY A 3 -7.50 -17.55 -15.11
C GLY A 3 -7.38 -16.42 -16.13
N GLY A 4 -6.79 -16.67 -17.30
CA GLY A 4 -6.66 -15.68 -18.38
C GLY A 4 -5.54 -14.65 -18.18
N GLY A 5 -4.65 -14.85 -17.21
CA GLY A 5 -3.55 -13.93 -16.94
C GLY A 5 -3.95 -12.71 -16.09
N ILE A 6 -3.05 -11.73 -16.04
CA ILE A 6 -3.27 -10.45 -15.36
C ILE A 6 -3.89 -9.46 -16.35
N LYS A 7 -4.82 -8.66 -15.87
CA LYS A 7 -5.51 -7.66 -16.68
C LYS A 7 -4.52 -6.71 -17.35
N ASP A 8 -4.78 -6.37 -18.61
CA ASP A 8 -3.98 -5.46 -19.44
C ASP A 8 -2.53 -5.93 -19.66
N ASP A 9 -2.28 -7.25 -19.61
CA ASP A 9 -0.98 -7.90 -19.80
C ASP A 9 0.14 -7.36 -18.87
N LYS A 10 -0.24 -6.85 -17.70
CA LYS A 10 0.71 -6.37 -16.69
C LYS A 10 1.53 -7.49 -16.06
N GLY A 11 2.70 -7.14 -15.53
CA GLY A 11 3.57 -8.06 -14.82
C GLY A 11 2.95 -8.58 -13.52
N PHE A 12 3.23 -9.85 -13.19
CA PHE A 12 2.87 -10.44 -11.91
C PHE A 12 3.75 -9.84 -10.80
N LYS A 13 3.14 -9.52 -9.67
CA LYS A 13 3.86 -9.04 -8.49
C LYS A 13 3.77 -10.01 -7.32
N ALA A 14 2.56 -10.37 -6.95
CA ALA A 14 2.31 -11.24 -5.80
C ALA A 14 0.91 -11.86 -5.87
N VAL A 15 0.69 -12.88 -5.05
CA VAL A 15 -0.64 -13.43 -4.80
C VAL A 15 -0.87 -13.57 -3.29
N GLN A 16 -1.95 -12.98 -2.80
CA GLN A 16 -2.44 -13.21 -1.45
C GLN A 16 -3.26 -14.51 -1.45
N ILE A 17 -2.93 -15.42 -0.54
CA ILE A 17 -3.61 -16.70 -0.40
C ILE A 17 -4.17 -16.88 1.00
N GLY A 18 -5.33 -17.51 1.13
CA GLY A 18 -5.96 -17.83 2.41
C GLY A 18 -6.86 -16.74 2.96
N GLY A 19 -7.23 -15.77 2.13
CA GLY A 19 -8.07 -14.63 2.53
C GLY A 19 -7.31 -13.55 3.29
N PRO A 20 -8.02 -12.60 3.95
CA PRO A 20 -7.43 -11.39 4.52
C PRO A 20 -6.37 -11.57 5.60
N SER A 21 -6.33 -12.74 6.24
CA SER A 21 -5.33 -13.08 7.26
C SER A 21 -4.33 -14.13 6.79
N GLY A 22 -4.30 -14.41 5.49
CA GLY A 22 -3.34 -15.32 4.86
C GLY A 22 -2.01 -14.66 4.53
N GLY A 23 -1.11 -15.40 3.88
CA GLY A 23 0.20 -14.89 3.47
C GLY A 23 0.23 -14.39 2.05
N CYS A 24 1.24 -13.59 1.74
CA CYS A 24 1.55 -13.12 0.40
C CYS A 24 2.69 -13.93 -0.19
N LEU A 25 2.49 -14.49 -1.39
CA LEU A 25 3.50 -15.26 -2.13
C LEU A 25 4.02 -14.44 -3.31
N VAL A 26 5.32 -14.58 -3.56
CA VAL A 26 6.00 -13.98 -4.71
C VAL A 26 6.24 -15.01 -5.82
N GLU A 27 6.69 -14.56 -6.99
CA GLU A 27 6.88 -15.39 -8.17
C GLU A 27 7.72 -16.66 -7.90
N SER A 28 8.80 -16.55 -7.14
CA SER A 28 9.66 -17.69 -6.78
C SER A 28 8.98 -18.78 -5.92
N GLN A 29 7.79 -18.49 -5.39
CA GLN A 29 7.01 -19.39 -4.55
C GLN A 29 5.78 -19.99 -5.25
N LEU A 30 5.54 -19.65 -6.52
CA LEU A 30 4.34 -20.09 -7.26
C LEU A 30 4.28 -21.60 -7.51
N ASP A 31 5.44 -22.28 -7.54
CA ASP A 31 5.51 -23.74 -7.69
C ASP A 31 5.26 -24.50 -6.37
N SER A 32 4.94 -23.79 -5.30
CA SER A 32 4.64 -24.41 -4.02
C SER A 32 3.34 -25.22 -4.09
N LYS A 33 3.34 -26.41 -3.47
CA LYS A 33 2.14 -27.22 -3.40
C LYS A 33 1.05 -26.52 -2.58
N MET A 34 -0.19 -26.59 -3.08
CA MET A 34 -1.38 -26.04 -2.44
C MET A 34 -1.91 -26.99 -1.36
N ASP A 35 -1.06 -27.33 -0.39
CA ASP A 35 -1.41 -28.08 0.79
C ASP A 35 -1.07 -27.31 2.09
N PHE A 36 -1.65 -27.75 3.22
CA PHE A 36 -1.48 -27.06 4.50
C PHE A 36 -0.02 -26.97 4.95
N ASP A 37 0.73 -28.06 4.79
CA ASP A 37 2.10 -28.16 5.29
C ASP A 37 3.06 -27.31 4.43
N SER A 38 2.92 -27.38 3.11
CA SER A 38 3.78 -26.65 2.18
C SER A 38 3.58 -25.15 2.31
N LEU A 39 2.34 -24.68 2.37
CA LEU A 39 2.03 -23.26 2.54
C LEU A 39 2.45 -22.74 3.93
N SER A 40 2.25 -23.52 4.99
CA SER A 40 2.69 -23.15 6.34
C SER A 40 4.20 -22.93 6.42
N ARG A 41 5.01 -23.73 5.73
CA ARG A 41 6.48 -23.58 5.72
C ARG A 41 6.96 -22.28 5.11
N ILE A 42 6.19 -21.71 4.19
CA ILE A 42 6.51 -20.43 3.51
C ILE A 42 5.74 -19.24 4.11
N GLY A 43 5.16 -19.41 5.31
CA GLY A 43 4.44 -18.34 6.01
C GLY A 43 3.04 -18.03 5.49
N ALA A 44 2.51 -18.88 4.59
CA ALA A 44 1.17 -18.74 4.05
C ALA A 44 0.21 -19.78 4.64
N MET A 45 -1.05 -19.73 4.25
CA MET A 45 -2.07 -20.72 4.64
C MET A 45 -3.17 -20.80 3.58
N ILE A 46 -3.80 -21.96 3.42
CA ILE A 46 -4.94 -22.12 2.50
C ILE A 46 -6.14 -21.27 2.97
N GLY A 47 -6.39 -21.26 4.28
CA GLY A 47 -7.50 -20.52 4.87
C GLY A 47 -8.84 -20.86 4.19
N SER A 48 -9.52 -19.83 3.68
CA SER A 48 -10.78 -19.97 2.93
C SER A 48 -10.60 -20.35 1.45
N GLY A 49 -9.37 -20.55 0.99
CA GLY A 49 -9.06 -20.81 -0.43
C GLY A 49 -9.14 -19.57 -1.33
N GLY A 50 -9.32 -18.38 -0.74
CA GLY A 50 -9.34 -17.14 -1.49
C GLY A 50 -7.96 -16.81 -2.07
N LEU A 51 -7.95 -16.34 -3.32
CA LEU A 51 -6.76 -15.88 -4.03
C LEU A 51 -6.97 -14.45 -4.52
N VAL A 52 -6.02 -13.57 -4.24
CA VAL A 52 -6.01 -12.21 -4.78
C VAL A 52 -4.69 -12.01 -5.52
N VAL A 53 -4.74 -12.01 -6.84
CA VAL A 53 -3.57 -11.78 -7.69
C VAL A 53 -3.34 -10.28 -7.82
N MET A 54 -2.09 -9.86 -7.66
CA MET A 54 -1.66 -8.48 -7.67
C MET A 54 -0.67 -8.25 -8.81
N ASP A 55 -0.86 -7.16 -9.53
CA ASP A 55 -0.01 -6.70 -10.61
C ASP A 55 1.16 -5.83 -10.11
N GLU A 56 2.04 -5.48 -11.03
CA GLU A 56 3.22 -4.63 -10.77
C GLU A 56 2.87 -3.23 -10.22
N ASP A 57 1.67 -2.71 -10.51
CA ASP A 57 1.20 -1.40 -10.06
C ASP A 57 0.54 -1.45 -8.67
N THR A 58 0.52 -2.60 -8.02
CA THR A 58 -0.05 -2.76 -6.67
C THR A 58 0.96 -2.32 -5.61
N CYS A 59 0.55 -1.46 -4.68
CA CYS A 59 1.34 -1.07 -3.51
C CYS A 59 1.20 -2.10 -2.39
N MET A 60 2.28 -2.76 -2.01
CA MET A 60 2.26 -3.82 -1.00
C MET A 60 2.07 -3.29 0.41
N VAL A 61 2.46 -2.06 0.70
CA VAL A 61 2.23 -1.39 1.99
C VAL A 61 0.73 -1.09 2.16
N GLU A 62 0.06 -0.62 1.12
CA GLU A 62 -1.39 -0.38 1.14
C GLU A 62 -2.18 -1.69 1.21
N VAL A 63 -1.71 -2.76 0.57
CA VAL A 63 -2.28 -4.10 0.69
C VAL A 63 -2.20 -4.59 2.13
N ALA A 64 -1.05 -4.46 2.79
CA ALA A 64 -0.89 -4.82 4.20
C ALA A 64 -1.83 -4.02 5.10
N ARG A 65 -1.92 -2.70 4.88
CA ARG A 65 -2.84 -1.81 5.60
C ARG A 65 -4.31 -2.22 5.41
N PHE A 66 -4.69 -2.52 4.16
CA PHE A 66 -6.05 -2.95 3.83
C PHE A 66 -6.45 -4.23 4.55
N PHE A 67 -5.60 -5.25 4.53
CA PHE A 67 -5.87 -6.52 5.21
C PHE A 67 -5.85 -6.38 6.74
N MET A 68 -4.94 -5.57 7.28
CA MET A 68 -4.91 -5.30 8.71
C MET A 68 -6.16 -4.55 9.18
N ASN A 69 -6.64 -3.57 8.42
CA ASN A 69 -7.89 -2.86 8.70
C ASN A 69 -9.10 -3.82 8.70
N PHE A 70 -9.16 -4.76 7.74
CA PHE A 70 -10.18 -5.80 7.74
C PHE A 70 -10.10 -6.64 9.01
N THR A 71 -8.92 -7.19 9.32
CA THR A 71 -8.74 -8.10 10.46
C THR A 71 -9.02 -7.40 11.80
N GLN A 72 -8.66 -6.13 11.94
CA GLN A 72 -8.95 -5.33 13.11
C GLN A 72 -10.46 -5.15 13.32
N ARG A 73 -11.23 -4.96 12.25
CA ARG A 73 -12.70 -4.85 12.30
C ARG A 73 -13.38 -6.18 12.64
N GLU A 74 -12.83 -7.29 12.17
CA GLU A 74 -13.34 -8.65 12.45
C GLU A 74 -12.93 -9.17 13.83
N SER A 75 -12.06 -8.46 14.55
CA SER A 75 -11.67 -8.81 15.93
C SER A 75 -12.87 -8.78 16.86
N CYS A 76 -13.13 -9.89 17.54
CA CYS A 76 -14.19 -9.95 18.57
C CYS A 76 -13.88 -9.10 19.82
N GLY A 77 -12.68 -8.51 19.93
CA GLY A 77 -12.23 -7.66 21.03
C GLY A 77 -11.95 -8.38 22.34
N LYS A 78 -12.05 -9.72 22.40
CA LYS A 78 -11.98 -10.47 23.67
C LYS A 78 -10.57 -10.50 24.27
N CYS A 79 -9.55 -10.83 23.49
CA CYS A 79 -8.17 -10.89 23.99
C CYS A 79 -7.39 -9.62 23.64
N VAL A 80 -6.60 -9.13 24.58
CA VAL A 80 -5.84 -7.90 24.47
C VAL A 80 -4.83 -7.94 23.28
N PRO A 81 -4.04 -9.01 23.09
CA PRO A 81 -3.08 -9.05 21.97
C PRO A 81 -3.72 -8.81 20.60
N CYS A 82 -4.86 -9.42 20.33
CA CYS A 82 -5.58 -9.21 19.08
C CYS A 82 -6.21 -7.81 19.04
N ARG A 83 -6.97 -7.42 20.07
CA ARG A 83 -7.72 -6.15 20.09
C ARG A 83 -6.80 -4.92 19.97
N GLU A 84 -5.79 -4.84 20.84
CA GLU A 84 -4.88 -3.68 20.88
C GLU A 84 -3.73 -3.83 19.88
N GLY A 85 -3.18 -5.04 19.74
CA GLY A 85 -2.05 -5.27 18.83
C GLY A 85 -2.40 -5.04 17.37
N THR A 86 -3.54 -5.57 16.88
CA THR A 86 -3.96 -5.32 15.48
C THR A 86 -4.28 -3.85 15.24
N LYS A 87 -4.84 -3.16 16.22
CA LYS A 87 -5.08 -1.73 16.16
C LYS A 87 -3.77 -0.96 16.05
N ARG A 88 -2.78 -1.28 16.88
CA ARG A 88 -1.47 -0.64 16.87
C ARG A 88 -0.74 -0.88 15.52
N MET A 89 -0.75 -2.11 15.02
CA MET A 89 -0.19 -2.41 13.69
C MET A 89 -0.87 -1.59 12.59
N LEU A 90 -2.21 -1.44 12.64
CA LEU A 90 -2.94 -0.62 11.68
C LEU A 90 -2.52 0.86 11.75
N GLU A 91 -2.43 1.43 12.95
CA GLU A 91 -1.99 2.82 13.18
C GLU A 91 -0.58 3.07 12.59
N ILE A 92 0.33 2.11 12.76
CA ILE A 92 1.68 2.19 12.18
C ILE A 92 1.61 2.17 10.64
N LEU A 93 0.88 1.24 10.06
CA LEU A 93 0.71 1.15 8.60
C LEU A 93 0.05 2.41 8.02
N GLU A 94 -0.97 2.96 8.70
CA GLU A 94 -1.59 4.23 8.32
C GLU A 94 -0.60 5.39 8.38
N ARG A 95 0.28 5.43 9.38
CA ARG A 95 1.36 6.42 9.50
C ARG A 95 2.35 6.29 8.33
N ILE A 96 2.72 5.08 7.95
CA ILE A 96 3.64 4.83 6.82
C ILE A 96 3.03 5.29 5.49
N VAL A 97 1.79 4.89 5.17
CA VAL A 97 1.13 5.30 3.90
C VAL A 97 0.80 6.79 3.87
N ALA A 98 0.67 7.42 5.04
CA ALA A 98 0.52 8.88 5.17
C ALA A 98 1.84 9.65 4.97
N GLY A 99 2.99 8.96 4.85
CA GLY A 99 4.32 9.56 4.70
C GLY A 99 4.97 10.02 6.00
N ASN A 100 4.41 9.64 7.15
CA ASN A 100 4.91 9.99 8.48
C ASN A 100 5.57 8.82 9.20
N GLY A 101 5.85 7.72 8.48
CA GLY A 101 6.53 6.55 9.01
C GLY A 101 7.99 6.80 9.30
N GLU A 102 8.55 6.01 10.23
CA GLU A 102 9.95 5.97 10.63
C GLU A 102 10.50 4.55 10.42
N MET A 103 11.82 4.40 10.28
CA MET A 103 12.42 3.07 10.05
C MET A 103 12.20 2.11 11.22
N SER A 104 12.11 2.62 12.44
CA SER A 104 11.75 1.85 13.64
C SER A 104 10.34 1.26 13.59
N ASP A 105 9.46 1.77 12.73
CA ASP A 105 8.11 1.23 12.56
C ASP A 105 8.13 -0.21 12.01
N LEU A 106 9.14 -0.55 11.21
CA LEU A 106 9.26 -1.90 10.68
C LEU A 106 9.60 -2.90 11.77
N ASP A 107 10.53 -2.55 12.65
CA ASP A 107 10.91 -3.39 13.78
C ASP A 107 9.72 -3.52 14.77
N GLU A 108 9.01 -2.41 15.04
CA GLU A 108 7.80 -2.42 15.89
C GLU A 108 6.69 -3.30 15.29
N LEU A 109 6.50 -3.29 13.96
CA LEU A 109 5.52 -4.16 13.30
C LEU A 109 5.88 -5.65 13.43
N GLU A 110 7.16 -6.00 13.30
CA GLU A 110 7.64 -7.39 13.45
C GLU A 110 7.52 -7.87 14.91
N GLU A 111 7.88 -7.04 15.90
CA GLU A 111 7.72 -7.34 17.33
C GLU A 111 6.24 -7.52 17.72
N LEU A 112 5.37 -6.62 17.28
CA LEU A 112 3.93 -6.74 17.50
C LEU A 112 3.35 -7.99 16.87
N ALA A 113 3.82 -8.34 15.67
CA ALA A 113 3.40 -9.53 14.95
C ALA A 113 3.72 -10.80 15.74
N ASP A 114 4.97 -10.93 16.21
CA ASP A 114 5.41 -12.08 17.02
C ASP A 114 4.59 -12.16 18.32
N MET A 115 4.42 -11.06 19.01
CA MET A 115 3.63 -10.99 20.24
C MET A 115 2.18 -11.43 20.00
N ILE A 116 1.52 -10.94 18.93
CA ILE A 116 0.12 -11.27 18.64
C ILE A 116 -0.01 -12.75 18.26
N GLU A 117 0.87 -13.27 17.40
CA GLU A 117 0.83 -14.66 16.93
C GLU A 117 0.98 -15.64 18.11
N ASN A 118 1.88 -15.35 19.04
CA ASN A 118 2.18 -16.24 20.16
C ASN A 118 1.18 -16.12 21.35
N THR A 119 0.49 -14.99 21.48
CA THR A 119 -0.35 -14.73 22.68
C THR A 119 -1.85 -14.60 22.39
N ALA A 120 -2.26 -14.47 21.12
CA ALA A 120 -3.69 -14.42 20.78
C ALA A 120 -4.37 -15.78 21.04
N LEU A 121 -5.63 -15.72 21.46
CA LEU A 121 -6.36 -16.92 21.91
C LEU A 121 -6.98 -17.76 20.78
N CYS A 122 -7.17 -17.19 19.60
CA CYS A 122 -7.87 -17.88 18.50
C CYS A 122 -7.15 -17.73 17.15
N GLY A 123 -7.59 -18.49 16.16
CA GLY A 123 -6.99 -18.51 14.82
C GLY A 123 -6.95 -17.15 14.14
N LEU A 124 -8.01 -16.32 14.27
CA LEU A 124 -8.04 -14.99 13.68
C LEU A 124 -6.90 -14.12 14.24
N GLY A 125 -6.75 -14.05 15.56
CA GLY A 125 -5.68 -13.27 16.18
C GLY A 125 -4.30 -13.78 15.79
N LYS A 126 -4.06 -15.09 15.84
CA LYS A 126 -2.78 -15.71 15.49
C LYS A 126 -2.38 -15.51 14.02
N SER A 127 -3.34 -15.42 13.12
CA SER A 127 -3.05 -15.21 11.69
C SER A 127 -3.10 -13.74 11.26
N ALA A 128 -3.65 -12.85 12.08
CA ALA A 128 -3.81 -11.43 11.78
C ALA A 128 -2.53 -10.73 11.28
N PRO A 129 -1.34 -10.97 11.86
CA PRO A 129 -0.11 -10.31 11.43
C PRO A 129 0.47 -10.82 10.11
N LYS A 130 0.10 -12.03 9.65
CA LYS A 130 0.73 -12.71 8.50
C LYS A 130 0.80 -11.87 7.22
N PRO A 131 -0.26 -11.16 6.79
CA PRO A 131 -0.18 -10.31 5.60
C PRO A 131 0.88 -9.22 5.73
N VAL A 132 1.04 -8.64 6.92
CA VAL A 132 2.02 -7.57 7.17
C VAL A 132 3.43 -8.13 7.13
N VAL A 133 3.71 -9.18 7.90
CA VAL A 133 5.04 -9.79 7.96
C VAL A 133 5.48 -10.32 6.60
N SER A 134 4.60 -11.04 5.88
CA SER A 134 4.91 -11.58 4.56
C SER A 134 5.21 -10.48 3.54
N THR A 135 4.49 -9.36 3.58
CA THR A 135 4.76 -8.23 2.70
C THR A 135 6.02 -7.44 3.08
N ILE A 136 6.32 -7.29 4.37
CA ILE A 136 7.59 -6.70 4.82
C ILE A 136 8.77 -7.53 4.32
N HIS A 137 8.74 -8.85 4.52
CA HIS A 137 9.84 -9.72 4.11
C HIS A 137 10.04 -9.75 2.59
N ALA A 138 8.96 -9.80 1.82
CA ALA A 138 9.03 -9.90 0.36
C ALA A 138 9.29 -8.55 -0.33
N PHE A 139 8.82 -7.44 0.24
CA PHE A 139 8.81 -6.11 -0.38
C PHE A 139 9.37 -5.02 0.53
N ARG A 140 10.36 -5.35 1.36
CA ARG A 140 10.98 -4.41 2.33
C ARG A 140 11.36 -3.07 1.69
N LYS A 141 11.88 -3.09 0.46
CA LYS A 141 12.24 -1.86 -0.27
C LYS A 141 11.06 -0.92 -0.50
N GLU A 142 9.85 -1.44 -0.71
CA GLU A 142 8.68 -0.57 -0.87
C GLU A 142 8.32 0.14 0.43
N TYR A 143 8.47 -0.54 1.58
CA TYR A 143 8.30 0.08 2.88
C TYR A 143 9.35 1.16 3.13
N GLU A 144 10.62 0.86 2.86
CA GLU A 144 11.72 1.83 2.99
C GLU A 144 11.50 3.06 2.10
N GLU A 145 11.06 2.90 0.85
CA GLU A 145 10.72 4.01 -0.03
C GLU A 145 9.55 4.86 0.51
N HIS A 146 8.52 4.24 1.07
CA HIS A 146 7.43 4.98 1.72
C HIS A 146 7.92 5.78 2.92
N ILE A 147 8.87 5.22 3.69
CA ILE A 147 9.38 5.82 4.92
C ILE A 147 10.47 6.87 4.64
N VAL A 148 11.49 6.51 3.84
CA VAL A 148 12.68 7.35 3.62
C VAL A 148 12.45 8.32 2.46
N ASP A 149 12.07 7.78 1.30
CA ASP A 149 11.95 8.57 0.07
C ASP A 149 10.61 9.30 -0.02
N LYS A 150 9.67 8.99 0.88
CA LYS A 150 8.29 9.51 0.88
C LYS A 150 7.62 9.29 -0.49
N LYS A 151 7.86 8.13 -1.09
CA LYS A 151 7.42 7.76 -2.44
C LYS A 151 6.65 6.45 -2.43
N CYS A 152 5.54 6.41 -3.17
CA CYS A 152 4.79 5.19 -3.46
C CYS A 152 4.94 4.86 -4.94
N ARG A 153 5.60 3.76 -5.31
CA ARG A 153 5.81 3.35 -6.71
C ARG A 153 4.50 3.20 -7.48
N ALA A 154 3.50 2.64 -6.83
CA ALA A 154 2.17 2.43 -7.40
C ALA A 154 1.32 3.72 -7.48
N GLY A 155 1.76 4.81 -6.85
CA GLY A 155 1.04 6.09 -6.85
C GLY A 155 -0.35 6.06 -6.17
N VAL A 156 -0.68 5.00 -5.42
CA VAL A 156 -1.99 4.86 -4.76
C VAL A 156 -2.07 5.54 -3.40
N CYS A 157 -0.94 5.66 -2.71
CA CYS A 157 -0.86 6.35 -1.42
C CYS A 157 -0.94 7.87 -1.64
N SER A 158 -2.11 8.45 -1.43
CA SER A 158 -2.41 9.85 -1.78
C SER A 158 -1.41 10.85 -1.21
N ASN A 159 -0.98 10.65 0.03
CA ASN A 159 -0.03 11.55 0.70
C ASN A 159 1.42 11.44 0.20
N LEU A 160 1.73 10.39 -0.57
CA LEU A 160 3.06 10.15 -1.15
C LEU A 160 3.12 10.49 -2.64
N ARG A 161 2.01 10.91 -3.25
CA ARG A 161 2.00 11.35 -4.65
C ARG A 161 2.75 12.65 -4.82
N VAL A 162 3.60 12.71 -5.83
CA VAL A 162 4.25 13.94 -6.24
C VAL A 162 3.65 14.39 -7.57
N PHE A 163 2.94 15.51 -7.56
CA PHE A 163 2.34 16.08 -8.77
C PHE A 163 3.35 16.95 -9.51
N LYS A 164 3.50 16.71 -10.81
CA LYS A 164 4.36 17.50 -11.70
C LYS A 164 3.56 18.05 -12.87
N ILE A 165 4.05 19.11 -13.48
CA ILE A 165 3.49 19.69 -14.71
C ILE A 165 4.52 19.54 -15.82
N ASP A 166 4.14 18.83 -16.88
CA ASP A 166 4.92 18.70 -18.08
C ASP A 166 4.96 20.05 -18.83
N PRO A 167 6.12 20.70 -18.95
CA PRO A 167 6.21 22.01 -19.57
C PRO A 167 5.90 21.99 -21.08
N GLU A 168 6.09 20.86 -21.77
CA GLU A 168 5.82 20.73 -23.21
C GLU A 168 4.30 20.63 -23.50
N LYS A 169 3.57 19.95 -22.62
CA LYS A 169 2.12 19.80 -22.72
C LYS A 169 1.37 21.00 -22.14
N CYS A 170 1.99 21.73 -21.20
CA CYS A 170 1.34 22.84 -20.51
C CYS A 170 1.17 24.07 -21.42
N LYS A 171 -0.07 24.44 -21.69
CA LYS A 171 -0.43 25.63 -22.50
C LYS A 171 -0.59 26.92 -21.68
N GLY A 172 -0.30 26.89 -20.38
CA GLY A 172 -0.38 28.07 -19.52
C GLY A 172 -1.82 28.61 -19.36
N CYS A 173 -2.84 27.74 -19.35
CA CYS A 173 -4.26 28.13 -19.29
C CYS A 173 -4.75 28.52 -17.88
N SER A 174 -3.94 28.39 -16.86
CA SER A 174 -4.21 28.71 -15.43
C SER A 174 -5.33 27.92 -14.75
N LYS A 175 -5.99 26.94 -15.39
CA LYS A 175 -7.09 26.18 -14.77
C LYS A 175 -6.64 25.45 -13.51
N CYS A 176 -5.49 24.75 -13.55
CA CYS A 176 -4.95 24.04 -12.38
C CYS A 176 -4.66 25.00 -11.21
N ALA A 177 -4.12 26.17 -11.48
CA ALA A 177 -3.83 27.19 -10.46
C ALA A 177 -5.09 27.77 -9.83
N LYS A 178 -6.12 28.06 -10.64
CA LYS A 178 -7.40 28.61 -10.15
C LYS A 178 -8.18 27.62 -9.29
N ASN A 179 -8.01 26.31 -9.55
CA ASN A 179 -8.69 25.25 -8.79
C ASN A 179 -7.82 24.67 -7.67
N CYS A 180 -6.64 25.23 -7.41
CA CYS A 180 -5.78 24.81 -6.31
C CYS A 180 -6.25 25.43 -4.98
N PRO A 181 -6.76 24.63 -4.01
CA PRO A 181 -7.32 25.17 -2.78
C PRO A 181 -6.29 25.86 -1.87
N VAL A 182 -5.01 25.56 -2.05
CA VAL A 182 -3.91 26.10 -1.25
C VAL A 182 -2.99 27.02 -2.05
N ASN A 183 -3.35 27.39 -3.29
CA ASN A 183 -2.56 28.21 -4.17
C ASN A 183 -1.09 27.74 -4.35
N ALA A 184 -0.88 26.43 -4.37
CA ALA A 184 0.45 25.84 -4.55
C ALA A 184 0.95 25.88 -6.01
N ILE A 185 0.13 26.33 -6.95
CA ILE A 185 0.49 26.34 -8.38
C ILE A 185 0.65 27.76 -8.87
N THR A 186 1.83 28.08 -9.35
CA THR A 186 2.21 29.43 -9.81
C THR A 186 2.73 29.42 -11.24
N GLY A 187 2.55 30.50 -11.97
CA GLY A 187 3.00 30.64 -13.35
C GLY A 187 2.41 31.87 -14.03
N LYS A 188 2.78 32.08 -15.29
CA LYS A 188 2.23 33.15 -16.14
C LYS A 188 1.34 32.56 -17.23
N ILE A 189 0.29 33.28 -17.61
CA ILE A 189 -0.58 32.89 -18.73
C ILE A 189 0.27 32.73 -20.00
N LYS A 190 0.00 31.66 -20.78
CA LYS A 190 0.75 31.24 -21.97
C LYS A 190 2.19 30.75 -21.70
N SER A 191 2.56 30.53 -20.45
CA SER A 191 3.83 29.90 -20.05
C SER A 191 3.52 28.70 -19.13
N PRO A 192 4.41 27.69 -19.05
CA PRO A 192 4.20 26.57 -18.15
C PRO A 192 4.07 27.00 -16.70
N PHE A 193 3.16 26.36 -15.97
CA PHE A 193 2.98 26.55 -14.54
C PHE A 193 3.87 25.57 -13.75
N THR A 194 4.16 25.91 -12.50
CA THR A 194 4.96 25.07 -11.59
C THR A 194 4.19 24.83 -10.29
N ILE A 195 4.46 23.70 -9.64
CA ILE A 195 3.85 23.31 -8.35
C ILE A 195 4.87 23.52 -7.24
N ASP A 196 4.49 24.28 -6.23
CA ASP A 196 5.23 24.41 -4.99
C ASP A 196 4.89 23.23 -4.08
N HIS A 197 5.79 22.24 -4.00
CA HIS A 197 5.58 21.02 -3.23
C HIS A 197 5.50 21.26 -1.72
N SER A 198 6.04 22.38 -1.22
CA SER A 198 5.97 22.73 0.21
C SER A 198 4.56 23.15 0.63
N LYS A 199 3.75 23.65 -0.32
CA LYS A 199 2.36 24.07 -0.11
C LYS A 199 1.35 23.03 -0.57
N CYS A 200 1.76 22.08 -1.42
CA CYS A 200 0.86 21.15 -2.06
C CYS A 200 0.31 20.12 -1.06
N ILE A 201 -1.01 20.10 -0.87
CA ILE A 201 -1.73 19.12 -0.04
C ILE A 201 -2.07 17.81 -0.78
N LYS A 202 -1.55 17.62 -1.97
CA LYS A 202 -1.66 16.39 -2.76
C LYS A 202 -3.12 15.94 -3.06
N CYS A 203 -4.06 16.87 -3.17
CA CYS A 203 -5.49 16.59 -3.35
C CYS A 203 -5.90 16.09 -4.76
N GLY A 204 -5.03 16.19 -5.78
CA GLY A 204 -5.31 15.73 -7.13
C GLY A 204 -6.11 16.70 -8.02
N SER A 205 -6.73 17.75 -7.48
CA SER A 205 -7.58 18.68 -8.23
C SER A 205 -6.92 19.27 -9.49
N CYS A 206 -5.60 19.39 -9.51
CA CYS A 206 -4.87 19.91 -10.66
C CYS A 206 -4.85 18.93 -11.86
N ILE A 207 -4.85 17.62 -11.62
CA ILE A 207 -5.00 16.60 -12.68
C ILE A 207 -6.39 16.66 -13.27
N ASP A 208 -7.42 16.62 -12.42
CA ASP A 208 -8.82 16.56 -12.83
C ASP A 208 -9.22 17.78 -13.67
N ASN A 209 -8.61 18.93 -13.39
CA ASN A 209 -8.89 20.20 -14.08
C ASN A 209 -7.95 20.51 -15.26
N CYS A 210 -6.98 19.64 -15.59
CA CYS A 210 -6.06 19.88 -16.69
C CYS A 210 -6.61 19.36 -18.03
N PRO A 211 -7.10 20.22 -18.94
CA PRO A 211 -7.69 19.77 -20.22
C PRO A 211 -6.64 19.27 -21.22
N PHE A 212 -5.35 19.47 -20.92
CA PHE A 212 -4.24 19.12 -21.81
C PHE A 212 -3.47 17.89 -21.31
N GLY A 213 -3.88 17.26 -20.19
CA GLY A 213 -3.16 16.14 -19.59
C GLY A 213 -1.69 16.47 -19.24
N ALA A 214 -1.42 17.76 -18.96
CA ALA A 214 -0.08 18.23 -18.65
C ALA A 214 0.32 17.97 -17.17
N VAL A 215 -0.64 17.68 -16.30
CA VAL A 215 -0.37 17.35 -14.90
C VAL A 215 -0.34 15.84 -14.74
N TYR A 216 0.70 15.33 -14.11
CA TYR A 216 0.89 13.90 -13.88
C TYR A 216 1.44 13.64 -12.46
N THR A 217 1.40 12.40 -12.02
CA THR A 217 2.00 11.92 -10.75
C THR A 217 3.24 11.10 -11.03
N GLU A 218 4.22 11.25 -10.15
CA GLU A 218 5.43 10.43 -10.13
C GLU A 218 5.50 9.66 -8.82
#